data_de609790d93d3b1bad1358c34760c629
#
_entry.id   de609790d93d3b1bad1358c34760c629
#
_cell.length_a   1.000
_cell.length_b   1.000
_cell.length_c   1.000
_cell.angle_alpha   90.00
_cell.angle_beta   90.00
_cell.angle_gamma   90.00
#
_symmetry.space_group_name_H-M   'P 1'
#
loop_
_entity.id
_entity.type
_entity.pdbx_description
1 polymer ?
#
loop_
_entity_poly.entity_id
_entity_poly.type
_entity_poly.pdbx_seq_one_letter_code
_entity_poly.pdbx_strand_id
1 'polypeptide(L)'
;DLYHEDVAKKSYEAFKDYFKDSYVFSDDNSIRGFAINEAIKKFDKESLFLEFGVFKGDSINLFAKRLKKINAEIFGFDSFKGLKDEWMTEEFNPPGTFDLKGKKPRVEKNVKLVDGWVEETAKNFLSKNSKKIAFIHFDLDTYNSTSFVLKLVKNEFQPGTIILFDEFYGFPNWEKYEYKAFKEEIDGNKFKFIAFGSRQACIKIV
;
A
#
# COMPACT_ATOMS: atom_id res chain seq x y z
N ASP A 1 -14.44 23.21 8.30
CA ASP A 1 -14.79 24.04 7.13
C ASP A 1 -15.57 23.17 6.16
N LEU A 2 -16.47 23.78 5.37
CA LEU A 2 -17.41 23.10 4.48
C LEU A 2 -16.76 22.16 3.47
N TYR A 3 -15.56 22.47 3.03
CA TYR A 3 -14.83 21.64 2.08
C TYR A 3 -14.38 20.30 2.70
N HIS A 4 -13.77 20.35 3.88
CA HIS A 4 -13.37 19.12 4.60
C HIS A 4 -14.58 18.30 5.05
N GLU A 5 -15.69 18.97 5.41
CA GLU A 5 -16.94 18.26 5.72
C GLU A 5 -17.52 17.53 4.50
N ASP A 6 -17.45 18.15 3.30
CA ASP A 6 -17.87 17.50 2.05
C ASP A 6 -16.98 16.30 1.70
N VAL A 7 -15.66 16.42 1.83
CA VAL A 7 -14.73 15.30 1.64
C VAL A 7 -15.01 14.16 2.61
N ALA A 8 -15.17 14.47 3.89
CA ALA A 8 -15.48 13.46 4.90
C ALA A 8 -16.82 12.77 4.62
N LYS A 9 -17.85 13.52 4.22
CA LYS A 9 -19.15 12.99 3.86
C LYS A 9 -19.08 12.08 2.64
N LYS A 10 -18.40 12.50 1.58
CA LYS A 10 -18.20 11.67 0.36
C LYS A 10 -17.47 10.36 0.68
N SER A 11 -16.42 10.44 1.48
CA SER A 11 -15.67 9.26 1.93
C SER A 11 -16.54 8.33 2.76
N TYR A 12 -17.30 8.86 3.72
CA TYR A 12 -18.23 8.07 4.53
C TYR A 12 -19.30 7.38 3.66
N GLU A 13 -19.95 8.12 2.76
CA GLU A 13 -20.97 7.55 1.87
C GLU A 13 -20.42 6.44 0.96
N ALA A 14 -19.17 6.56 0.50
CA ALA A 14 -18.52 5.56 -0.35
C ALA A 14 -18.25 4.24 0.40
N PHE A 15 -17.97 4.30 1.71
CA PHE A 15 -17.48 3.15 2.48
C PHE A 15 -18.37 2.73 3.67
N LYS A 16 -19.47 3.44 3.98
CA LYS A 16 -20.31 3.21 5.17
C LYS A 16 -20.79 1.76 5.32
N ASP A 17 -21.07 1.07 4.24
CA ASP A 17 -21.54 -0.31 4.29
C ASP A 17 -20.41 -1.30 4.61
N TYR A 18 -19.17 -0.97 4.24
CA TYR A 18 -18.00 -1.79 4.56
C TYR A 18 -17.51 -1.57 6.00
N PHE A 19 -17.71 -0.38 6.59
CA PHE A 19 -17.31 -0.12 7.98
C PHE A 19 -17.98 -1.04 9.00
N LYS A 20 -19.19 -1.51 8.70
CA LYS A 20 -19.96 -2.39 9.61
C LYS A 20 -19.27 -3.74 9.86
N ASP A 21 -18.54 -4.25 8.86
CA ASP A 21 -17.90 -5.56 8.88
C ASP A 21 -16.36 -5.47 8.91
N SER A 22 -15.83 -4.28 9.20
CA SER A 22 -14.40 -4.01 9.22
C SER A 22 -13.92 -3.44 10.55
N TYR A 23 -12.67 -3.66 10.89
CA TYR A 23 -12.02 -2.94 11.99
C TYR A 23 -11.77 -1.49 11.59
N VAL A 24 -11.86 -0.57 12.54
CA VAL A 24 -11.56 0.85 12.33
C VAL A 24 -10.48 1.27 13.33
N PHE A 25 -9.37 1.78 12.80
CA PHE A 25 -8.22 2.21 13.58
C PHE A 25 -8.08 3.73 13.53
N SER A 26 -7.63 4.31 14.64
CA SER A 26 -7.42 5.75 14.77
C SER A 26 -6.00 6.20 14.44
N ASP A 27 -5.08 5.27 14.23
CA ASP A 27 -3.69 5.56 13.88
C ASP A 27 -3.13 4.56 12.85
N ASP A 28 -2.20 5.05 12.04
CA ASP A 28 -1.62 4.35 10.91
C ASP A 28 -0.81 3.10 11.32
N ASN A 29 -0.11 3.15 12.44
CA ASN A 29 0.69 2.02 12.88
C ASN A 29 -0.17 0.83 13.33
N SER A 30 -1.35 1.11 13.90
CA SER A 30 -2.29 0.07 14.31
C SER A 30 -2.86 -0.68 13.11
N ILE A 31 -3.32 0.01 12.07
CA ILE A 31 -3.81 -0.66 10.87
C ILE A 31 -2.69 -1.37 10.10
N ARG A 32 -1.49 -0.77 9.99
CA ARG A 32 -0.30 -1.41 9.41
C ARG A 32 0.06 -2.69 10.16
N GLY A 33 0.06 -2.63 11.50
CA GLY A 33 0.30 -3.80 12.36
C GLY A 33 -0.77 -4.88 12.22
N PHE A 34 -2.04 -4.51 12.09
CA PHE A 34 -3.14 -5.43 11.82
C PHE A 34 -2.97 -6.11 10.46
N ALA A 35 -2.75 -5.33 9.38
CA ALA A 35 -2.65 -5.84 8.02
C ALA A 35 -1.54 -6.90 7.87
N ILE A 36 -0.32 -6.61 8.34
CA ILE A 36 0.79 -7.57 8.27
C ILE A 36 0.53 -8.80 9.13
N ASN A 37 -0.10 -8.67 10.31
CA ASN A 37 -0.45 -9.80 11.16
C ASN A 37 -1.51 -10.70 10.50
N GLU A 38 -2.48 -10.13 9.74
CA GLU A 38 -3.44 -10.94 8.96
C GLU A 38 -2.75 -11.77 7.88
N ALA A 39 -1.76 -11.21 7.18
CA ALA A 39 -0.97 -11.94 6.20
C ALA A 39 -0.18 -13.11 6.83
N ILE A 40 0.48 -12.88 7.97
CA ILE A 40 1.28 -13.87 8.69
C ILE A 40 0.43 -15.07 9.17
N LYS A 41 -0.88 -14.89 9.42
CA LYS A 41 -1.76 -16.01 9.81
C LYS A 41 -1.86 -17.11 8.74
N LYS A 42 -1.67 -16.77 7.47
CA LYS A 42 -1.89 -17.69 6.35
C LYS A 42 -0.61 -18.00 5.57
N PHE A 43 0.34 -17.09 5.54
CA PHE A 43 1.53 -17.16 4.71
C PHE A 43 2.79 -17.29 5.56
N ASP A 44 3.81 -17.93 4.99
CA ASP A 44 5.09 -18.19 5.62
C ASP A 44 6.24 -17.39 4.95
N LYS A 45 7.48 -17.69 5.35
CA LYS A 45 8.69 -17.05 4.83
C LYS A 45 8.96 -17.28 3.33
N GLU A 46 8.31 -18.25 2.73
CA GLU A 46 8.46 -18.55 1.30
C GLU A 46 7.57 -17.67 0.41
N SER A 47 6.70 -16.87 1.03
CA SER A 47 5.81 -15.96 0.33
C SER A 47 6.44 -14.58 0.15
N LEU A 48 5.90 -13.78 -0.78
CA LEU A 48 6.33 -12.40 -1.00
C LEU A 48 5.58 -11.44 -0.08
N PHE A 49 6.34 -10.59 0.59
CA PHE A 49 5.87 -9.42 1.32
C PHE A 49 6.50 -8.20 0.64
N LEU A 50 5.66 -7.28 0.17
CA LEU A 50 6.06 -6.19 -0.71
C LEU A 50 5.58 -4.85 -0.15
N GLU A 51 6.37 -3.81 -0.33
CA GLU A 51 5.98 -2.42 -0.11
C GLU A 51 6.42 -1.59 -1.31
N PHE A 52 5.51 -0.80 -1.84
CA PHE A 52 5.74 0.14 -2.93
C PHE A 52 5.59 1.56 -2.40
N GLY A 53 6.70 2.31 -2.38
CA GLY A 53 6.87 3.53 -1.62
C GLY A 53 7.45 3.25 -0.23
N VAL A 54 8.70 3.64 0.01
CA VAL A 54 9.43 3.34 1.27
C VAL A 54 9.80 4.62 2.01
N PHE A 55 10.15 5.66 1.28
CA PHE A 55 10.57 6.96 1.80
C PHE A 55 11.60 6.83 2.94
N LYS A 56 11.27 7.25 4.17
CA LYS A 56 12.15 7.17 5.35
C LYS A 56 12.19 5.80 6.01
N GLY A 57 11.34 4.87 5.58
CA GLY A 57 11.35 3.49 6.03
C GLY A 57 10.55 3.20 7.30
N ASP A 58 9.64 4.08 7.72
CA ASP A 58 8.89 3.89 8.97
C ASP A 58 7.96 2.68 8.88
N SER A 59 7.15 2.60 7.83
CA SER A 59 6.21 1.51 7.56
C SER A 59 6.92 0.18 7.32
N ILE A 60 7.91 0.15 6.43
CA ILE A 60 8.63 -1.09 6.10
C ILE A 60 9.36 -1.67 7.31
N ASN A 61 9.91 -0.82 8.17
CA ASN A 61 10.57 -1.25 9.41
C ASN A 61 9.56 -1.84 10.41
N LEU A 62 8.33 -1.30 10.48
CA LEU A 62 7.26 -1.88 11.29
C LEU A 62 6.90 -3.27 10.76
N PHE A 63 6.69 -3.43 9.46
CA PHE A 63 6.39 -4.71 8.83
C PHE A 63 7.53 -5.72 9.04
N ALA A 64 8.77 -5.31 8.79
CA ALA A 64 9.94 -6.15 8.96
C ALA A 64 10.09 -6.69 10.38
N LYS A 65 9.83 -5.87 11.41
CA LYS A 65 9.83 -6.31 12.82
C LYS A 65 8.79 -7.40 13.08
N ARG A 66 7.60 -7.29 12.48
CA ARG A 66 6.55 -8.32 12.63
C ARG A 66 6.93 -9.62 11.90
N LEU A 67 7.53 -9.51 10.72
CA LEU A 67 7.96 -10.64 9.89
C LEU A 67 9.10 -11.47 10.49
N LYS A 68 9.86 -10.92 11.44
CA LYS A 68 10.85 -11.70 12.22
C LYS A 68 10.25 -12.92 12.91
N LYS A 69 8.95 -12.89 13.28
CA LYS A 69 8.26 -14.02 13.92
C LYS A 69 8.22 -15.28 13.05
N ILE A 70 8.26 -15.10 11.73
CA ILE A 70 8.22 -16.19 10.74
C ILE A 70 9.52 -16.27 9.92
N ASN A 71 10.57 -15.52 10.30
CA ASN A 71 11.84 -15.42 9.58
C ASN A 71 11.68 -15.01 8.10
N ALA A 72 10.70 -14.16 7.79
CA ALA A 72 10.46 -13.67 6.44
C ALA A 72 11.17 -12.35 6.15
N GLU A 73 11.44 -12.13 4.86
CA GLU A 73 11.94 -10.86 4.31
C GLU A 73 10.79 -10.05 3.73
N ILE A 74 11.00 -8.72 3.63
CA ILE A 74 10.13 -7.81 2.91
C ILE A 74 10.94 -7.03 1.88
N PHE A 75 10.38 -6.84 0.69
CA PHE A 75 11.00 -6.10 -0.39
C PHE A 75 10.32 -4.74 -0.53
N GLY A 76 11.10 -3.67 -0.41
CA GLY A 76 10.63 -2.29 -0.52
C GLY A 76 11.14 -1.65 -1.81
N PHE A 77 10.22 -1.12 -2.60
CA PHE A 77 10.48 -0.47 -3.88
C PHE A 77 10.38 1.03 -3.74
N ASP A 78 11.43 1.75 -4.07
CA ASP A 78 11.45 3.21 -4.08
C ASP A 78 12.60 3.73 -4.94
N SER A 79 12.38 4.85 -5.62
CA SER A 79 13.44 5.56 -6.34
C SER A 79 14.30 6.43 -5.43
N PHE A 80 13.79 6.79 -4.25
CA PHE A 80 14.37 7.77 -3.33
C PHE A 80 14.61 9.14 -3.97
N LYS A 81 13.85 9.43 -5.04
CA LYS A 81 13.86 10.69 -5.80
C LYS A 81 12.52 11.44 -5.73
N GLY A 82 11.64 10.99 -4.83
CA GLY A 82 10.32 11.55 -4.59
C GLY A 82 9.26 11.10 -5.59
N LEU A 83 8.17 11.83 -5.66
CA LEU A 83 7.05 11.54 -6.56
C LEU A 83 7.44 11.74 -8.02
N LYS A 84 6.95 10.87 -8.89
CA LYS A 84 7.14 10.97 -10.34
C LYS A 84 6.14 11.93 -10.98
N ASP A 85 4.92 11.92 -10.49
CA ASP A 85 3.80 12.74 -10.93
C ASP A 85 3.38 13.71 -9.81
N GLU A 86 2.57 14.70 -10.14
CA GLU A 86 1.95 15.58 -9.16
C GLU A 86 0.90 14.83 -8.33
N TRP A 87 0.75 15.25 -7.07
CA TRP A 87 -0.25 14.73 -6.15
C TRP A 87 -0.95 15.89 -5.42
N MET A 88 -2.26 16.00 -5.59
CA MET A 88 -3.08 17.07 -5.03
C MET A 88 -3.95 16.55 -3.90
N THR A 89 -3.58 16.91 -2.69
CA THR A 89 -4.34 16.66 -1.47
C THR A 89 -4.90 17.95 -0.90
N GLU A 90 -4.75 18.22 0.39
CA GLU A 90 -4.94 19.53 1.00
C GLU A 90 -3.92 20.54 0.46
N GLU A 91 -2.78 20.05 -0.03
CA GLU A 91 -1.69 20.82 -0.60
C GLU A 91 -1.32 20.26 -1.99
N PHE A 92 -0.72 21.11 -2.81
CA PHE A 92 -0.13 20.71 -4.07
C PHE A 92 1.26 20.10 -3.84
N ASN A 93 1.42 18.85 -4.20
CA ASN A 93 2.69 18.12 -4.12
C ASN A 93 3.24 17.92 -5.55
N PRO A 94 4.23 18.72 -5.98
CA PRO A 94 4.83 18.58 -7.31
C PRO A 94 5.68 17.32 -7.43
N PRO A 95 6.06 16.91 -8.66
CA PRO A 95 7.08 15.90 -8.87
C PRO A 95 8.35 16.21 -8.08
N GLY A 96 8.96 15.19 -7.47
CA GLY A 96 10.10 15.36 -6.56
C GLY A 96 9.74 15.60 -5.10
N THR A 97 8.47 15.79 -4.75
CA THR A 97 8.05 15.77 -3.33
C THR A 97 8.49 14.45 -2.72
N PHE A 98 8.98 14.47 -1.47
CA PHE A 98 9.59 13.34 -0.75
C PHE A 98 10.97 12.89 -1.26
N ASP A 99 11.66 13.69 -2.10
CA ASP A 99 13.01 13.38 -2.59
C ASP A 99 14.02 13.29 -1.43
N LEU A 100 14.63 12.14 -1.27
CA LEU A 100 15.74 11.90 -0.34
C LEU A 100 17.11 12.09 -1.01
N LYS A 101 17.13 12.68 -2.22
CA LYS A 101 18.36 12.87 -3.03
C LYS A 101 19.09 11.53 -3.27
N GLY A 102 18.32 10.48 -3.50
CA GLY A 102 18.84 9.12 -3.70
C GLY A 102 19.41 8.44 -2.44
N LYS A 103 19.28 9.05 -1.26
CA LYS A 103 19.77 8.46 -0.01
C LYS A 103 18.79 7.43 0.51
N LYS A 104 19.28 6.20 0.71
CA LYS A 104 18.47 5.11 1.27
C LYS A 104 18.28 5.28 2.77
N PRO A 105 17.09 4.99 3.30
CA PRO A 105 16.84 5.02 4.73
C PRO A 105 17.55 3.87 5.45
N ARG A 106 17.69 4.01 6.78
CA ARG A 106 18.11 2.91 7.63
C ARG A 106 16.95 1.94 7.82
N VAL A 107 17.19 0.68 7.46
CA VAL A 107 16.16 -0.37 7.51
C VAL A 107 16.61 -1.59 8.33
N GLU A 108 15.65 -2.40 8.74
CA GLU A 108 15.85 -3.68 9.43
C GLU A 108 16.59 -4.68 8.52
N LYS A 109 17.32 -5.65 9.13
CA LYS A 109 18.17 -6.59 8.39
C LYS A 109 17.41 -7.48 7.39
N ASN A 110 16.14 -7.73 7.65
CA ASN A 110 15.25 -8.53 6.79
C ASN A 110 14.46 -7.69 5.77
N VAL A 111 14.84 -6.43 5.56
CA VAL A 111 14.36 -5.58 4.47
C VAL A 111 15.35 -5.66 3.30
N LYS A 112 14.82 -5.81 2.10
CA LYS A 112 15.58 -5.73 0.83
C LYS A 112 15.04 -4.56 0.01
N LEU A 113 15.82 -3.50 -0.10
CA LEU A 113 15.46 -2.34 -0.91
C LEU A 113 15.74 -2.60 -2.39
N VAL A 114 14.73 -2.35 -3.22
CA VAL A 114 14.79 -2.38 -4.68
C VAL A 114 14.77 -0.92 -5.16
N ASP A 115 15.97 -0.41 -5.48
CA ASP A 115 16.18 1.00 -5.82
C ASP A 115 15.87 1.27 -7.30
N GLY A 116 15.02 2.22 -7.55
CA GLY A 116 14.59 2.69 -8.86
C GLY A 116 13.09 2.91 -8.94
N TRP A 117 12.65 3.50 -10.04
CA TRP A 117 11.23 3.68 -10.31
C TRP A 117 10.51 2.33 -10.41
N VAL A 118 9.31 2.23 -9.87
CA VAL A 118 8.55 0.96 -9.88
C VAL A 118 8.30 0.45 -11.29
N GLU A 119 8.14 1.34 -12.27
CA GLU A 119 7.96 1.01 -13.68
C GLU A 119 9.20 0.34 -14.30
N GLU A 120 10.37 0.58 -13.73
CA GLU A 120 11.66 0.00 -14.20
C GLU A 120 12.00 -1.30 -13.47
N THR A 121 11.64 -1.39 -12.19
CA THR A 121 12.13 -2.43 -11.28
C THR A 121 11.14 -3.55 -11.03
N ALA A 122 9.85 -3.25 -10.87
CA ALA A 122 8.86 -4.21 -10.39
C ALA A 122 8.67 -5.40 -11.33
N LYS A 123 8.56 -5.17 -12.65
CA LYS A 123 8.38 -6.25 -13.63
C LYS A 123 9.53 -7.26 -13.62
N ASN A 124 10.78 -6.76 -13.61
CA ASN A 124 11.97 -7.62 -13.59
C ASN A 124 12.08 -8.39 -12.26
N PHE A 125 11.73 -7.75 -11.13
CA PHE A 125 11.72 -8.42 -9.84
C PHE A 125 10.70 -9.55 -9.81
N LEU A 126 9.45 -9.29 -10.20
CA LEU A 126 8.37 -10.28 -10.18
C LEU A 126 8.65 -11.46 -11.11
N SER A 127 9.23 -11.21 -12.30
CA SER A 127 9.60 -12.30 -13.23
C SER A 127 10.65 -13.26 -12.67
N LYS A 128 11.48 -12.80 -11.73
CA LYS A 128 12.51 -13.62 -11.06
C LYS A 128 12.04 -14.26 -9.76
N ASN A 129 10.87 -13.87 -9.26
CA ASN A 129 10.35 -14.28 -7.96
C ASN A 129 8.90 -14.77 -8.10
N SER A 130 8.71 -15.95 -8.69
CA SER A 130 7.40 -16.59 -8.90
C SER A 130 6.83 -17.20 -7.62
N LYS A 131 6.84 -16.44 -6.53
CA LYS A 131 6.30 -16.85 -5.23
C LYS A 131 4.92 -16.24 -5.01
N LYS A 132 4.11 -16.87 -4.14
CA LYS A 132 2.81 -16.35 -3.72
C LYS A 132 2.95 -15.00 -3.03
N ILE A 133 2.10 -14.06 -3.38
CA ILE A 133 2.05 -12.76 -2.72
C ILE A 133 1.20 -12.89 -1.45
N ALA A 134 1.83 -12.66 -0.31
CA ALA A 134 1.18 -12.67 1.01
C ALA A 134 0.62 -11.31 1.37
N PHE A 135 1.41 -10.27 1.10
CA PHE A 135 1.15 -8.91 1.55
C PHE A 135 1.68 -7.89 0.55
N ILE A 136 0.90 -6.86 0.30
CA ILE A 136 1.34 -5.65 -0.41
C ILE A 136 0.88 -4.42 0.38
N HIS A 137 1.80 -3.48 0.58
CA HIS A 137 1.52 -2.11 0.98
C HIS A 137 1.74 -1.17 -0.20
N PHE A 138 0.71 -0.46 -0.61
CA PHE A 138 0.77 0.62 -1.57
C PHE A 138 0.88 1.94 -0.83
N ASP A 139 1.95 2.68 -1.10
CA ASP A 139 2.26 4.00 -0.55
C ASP A 139 2.96 4.81 -1.66
N LEU A 140 2.30 4.82 -2.84
CA LEU A 140 2.81 5.44 -4.06
C LEU A 140 2.15 6.79 -4.36
N ASP A 141 1.12 7.16 -3.58
CA ASP A 141 0.36 8.40 -3.64
C ASP A 141 -0.34 8.63 -5.00
N THR A 142 0.32 8.35 -6.11
CA THR A 142 -0.12 8.71 -7.46
C THR A 142 -0.84 7.57 -8.18
N TYR A 143 -1.80 7.91 -9.04
CA TYR A 143 -2.56 6.94 -9.83
C TYR A 143 -1.67 6.12 -10.77
N ASN A 144 -0.75 6.77 -11.51
CA ASN A 144 0.00 6.09 -12.57
C ASN A 144 0.87 4.97 -12.00
N SER A 145 1.64 5.23 -10.95
CA SER A 145 2.52 4.24 -10.33
C SER A 145 1.72 3.12 -9.67
N THR A 146 0.63 3.46 -8.96
CA THR A 146 -0.25 2.45 -8.32
C THR A 146 -0.94 1.56 -9.35
N SER A 147 -1.54 2.14 -10.40
CA SER A 147 -2.18 1.38 -11.48
C SER A 147 -1.18 0.48 -12.22
N PHE A 148 0.03 0.97 -12.48
CA PHE A 148 1.09 0.17 -13.10
C PHE A 148 1.41 -1.08 -12.28
N VAL A 149 1.64 -0.92 -10.97
CA VAL A 149 1.96 -2.06 -10.10
C VAL A 149 0.77 -3.01 -9.98
N LEU A 150 -0.45 -2.50 -9.77
CA LEU A 150 -1.66 -3.34 -9.68
C LEU A 150 -1.85 -4.20 -10.93
N LYS A 151 -1.64 -3.65 -12.13
CA LYS A 151 -1.69 -4.42 -13.39
C LYS A 151 -0.70 -5.57 -13.43
N LEU A 152 0.49 -5.40 -12.84
CA LEU A 152 1.50 -6.45 -12.78
C LEU A 152 1.14 -7.57 -11.81
N VAL A 153 0.54 -7.22 -10.66
CA VAL A 153 0.39 -8.16 -9.53
C VAL A 153 -1.00 -8.77 -9.40
N LYS A 154 -2.04 -8.19 -10.02
CA LYS A 154 -3.44 -8.61 -9.80
C LYS A 154 -3.73 -10.08 -10.14
N ASN A 155 -3.00 -10.67 -11.08
CA ASN A 155 -3.14 -12.07 -11.48
C ASN A 155 -2.37 -13.03 -10.55
N GLU A 156 -1.50 -12.51 -9.70
CA GLU A 156 -0.70 -13.26 -8.72
C GLU A 156 -1.36 -13.32 -7.33
N PHE A 157 -2.49 -12.63 -7.18
CA PHE A 157 -3.24 -12.64 -5.92
C PHE A 157 -3.88 -13.99 -5.67
N GLN A 158 -3.90 -14.40 -4.41
CA GLN A 158 -4.49 -15.64 -3.96
C GLN A 158 -5.45 -15.40 -2.81
N PRO A 159 -6.44 -16.27 -2.59
CA PRO A 159 -7.27 -16.18 -1.39
C PRO A 159 -6.41 -16.03 -0.15
N GLY A 160 -6.63 -14.96 0.58
CA GLY A 160 -5.88 -14.60 1.79
C GLY A 160 -4.77 -13.57 1.59
N THR A 161 -4.37 -13.20 0.36
CA THR A 161 -3.49 -12.05 0.12
C THR A 161 -4.07 -10.81 0.78
N ILE A 162 -3.24 -10.08 1.50
CA ILE A 162 -3.61 -8.82 2.17
C ILE A 162 -3.00 -7.66 1.39
N ILE A 163 -3.83 -6.66 1.09
CA ILE A 163 -3.41 -5.43 0.43
C ILE A 163 -3.78 -4.26 1.33
N LEU A 164 -2.81 -3.44 1.66
CA LEU A 164 -2.98 -2.20 2.40
C LEU A 164 -2.67 -1.04 1.46
N PHE A 165 -3.61 -0.11 1.32
CA PHE A 165 -3.45 1.17 0.67
C PHE A 165 -3.26 2.25 1.72
N ASP A 166 -2.26 3.13 1.57
CA ASP A 166 -1.95 4.17 2.55
C ASP A 166 -2.82 5.41 2.35
N GLU A 167 -3.05 5.83 1.10
CA GLU A 167 -3.81 7.03 0.75
C GLU A 167 -5.04 6.68 -0.10
N PHE A 168 -6.03 6.03 0.52
CA PHE A 168 -7.17 5.45 -0.19
C PHE A 168 -8.43 6.34 -0.22
N TYR A 169 -8.71 7.07 0.87
CA TYR A 169 -9.90 7.91 1.05
C TYR A 169 -9.67 9.00 2.10
N GLY A 170 -10.65 9.89 2.30
CA GLY A 170 -10.64 10.82 3.43
C GLY A 170 -9.83 12.10 3.23
N PHE A 171 -9.32 12.36 2.02
CA PHE A 171 -8.61 13.57 1.68
C PHE A 171 -9.10 14.15 0.34
N PRO A 172 -8.80 15.43 0.01
CA PRO A 172 -9.22 16.02 -1.25
C PRO A 172 -8.72 15.26 -2.48
N ASN A 173 -9.61 15.01 -3.44
CA ASN A 173 -9.31 14.30 -4.69
C ASN A 173 -8.94 12.81 -4.55
N TRP A 174 -9.16 12.18 -3.40
CA TRP A 174 -8.83 10.78 -3.16
C TRP A 174 -9.35 9.83 -4.26
N GLU A 175 -10.50 10.16 -4.89
CA GLU A 175 -11.09 9.35 -5.96
C GLU A 175 -10.22 9.29 -7.24
N LYS A 176 -9.17 10.12 -7.35
CA LYS A 176 -8.32 10.22 -8.54
C LYS A 176 -7.03 9.39 -8.48
N TYR A 177 -6.67 8.85 -7.31
CA TYR A 177 -5.37 8.25 -7.04
C TYR A 177 -5.44 6.74 -6.78
N GLU A 178 -4.98 6.25 -5.63
CA GLU A 178 -4.96 4.82 -5.30
C GLU A 178 -6.34 4.16 -5.38
N TYR A 179 -7.38 4.85 -4.91
CA TYR A 179 -8.75 4.36 -5.04
C TYR A 179 -9.18 4.17 -6.49
N LYS A 180 -8.83 5.10 -7.39
CA LYS A 180 -9.12 4.95 -8.82
C LYS A 180 -8.42 3.73 -9.40
N ALA A 181 -7.12 3.59 -9.12
CA ALA A 181 -6.35 2.44 -9.57
C ALA A 181 -6.93 1.11 -9.05
N PHE A 182 -7.32 1.07 -7.78
CA PHE A 182 -8.01 -0.07 -7.19
C PHE A 182 -9.33 -0.40 -7.92
N LYS A 183 -10.18 0.58 -8.16
CA LYS A 183 -11.48 0.40 -8.85
C LYS A 183 -11.34 -0.16 -10.26
N GLU A 184 -10.29 0.23 -10.96
CA GLU A 184 -10.05 -0.18 -12.35
C GLU A 184 -9.39 -1.57 -12.45
N GLU A 185 -8.58 -1.96 -11.46
CA GLU A 185 -7.73 -3.14 -11.56
C GLU A 185 -8.20 -4.34 -10.72
N ILE A 186 -9.02 -4.11 -9.68
CA ILE A 186 -9.48 -5.18 -8.78
C ILE A 186 -10.95 -5.52 -9.08
N ASP A 187 -11.23 -6.78 -9.36
CA ASP A 187 -12.59 -7.29 -9.49
C ASP A 187 -13.29 -7.29 -8.13
N GLY A 188 -14.42 -6.57 -8.03
CA GLY A 188 -15.20 -6.42 -6.81
C GLY A 188 -15.70 -7.71 -6.18
N ASN A 189 -15.75 -8.81 -6.92
CA ASN A 189 -16.15 -10.13 -6.40
C ASN A 189 -15.01 -10.93 -5.76
N LYS A 190 -13.78 -10.40 -5.77
CA LYS A 190 -12.57 -11.13 -5.34
C LYS A 190 -11.96 -10.62 -4.03
N PHE A 191 -12.56 -9.66 -3.36
CA PHE A 191 -11.99 -9.09 -2.14
C PHE A 191 -13.04 -8.73 -1.09
N LYS A 192 -12.55 -8.53 0.14
CA LYS A 192 -13.30 -7.92 1.26
C LYS A 192 -12.48 -6.83 1.89
N PHE A 193 -13.11 -5.69 2.22
CA PHE A 193 -12.52 -4.76 3.18
C PHE A 193 -12.51 -5.41 4.57
N ILE A 194 -11.39 -5.35 5.27
CA ILE A 194 -11.20 -5.93 6.59
C ILE A 194 -10.79 -4.92 7.64
N ALA A 195 -10.23 -3.78 7.23
CA ALA A 195 -9.91 -2.67 8.13
C ALA A 195 -9.82 -1.33 7.38
N PHE A 196 -10.05 -0.26 8.15
CA PHE A 196 -9.87 1.12 7.73
C PHE A 196 -9.07 1.91 8.77
N GLY A 197 -8.21 2.82 8.31
CA GLY A 197 -7.48 3.81 9.09
C GLY A 197 -8.02 5.22 8.81
N SER A 198 -7.23 6.26 9.14
CA SER A 198 -7.60 7.66 8.84
C SER A 198 -7.74 7.92 7.34
N ARG A 199 -6.82 7.38 6.53
CA ARG A 199 -6.85 7.43 5.06
C ARG A 199 -6.64 6.05 4.43
N GLN A 200 -6.30 5.07 5.24
CA GLN A 200 -5.88 3.75 4.82
C GLN A 200 -7.05 2.79 4.68
N ALA A 201 -6.96 1.90 3.70
CA ALA A 201 -7.87 0.78 3.57
C ALA A 201 -7.11 -0.53 3.42
N CYS A 202 -7.53 -1.54 4.18
CA CYS A 202 -6.98 -2.88 4.13
C CYS A 202 -8.00 -3.85 3.54
N ILE A 203 -7.62 -4.55 2.49
CA ILE A 203 -8.45 -5.56 1.85
C ILE A 203 -7.81 -6.95 1.95
N LYS A 204 -8.67 -7.96 1.90
CA LYS A 204 -8.28 -9.37 1.82
C LYS A 204 -8.88 -9.99 0.58
N ILE A 205 -8.07 -10.64 -0.23
CA ILE A 205 -8.52 -11.43 -1.38
C ILE A 205 -9.25 -12.69 -0.88
N VAL A 206 -10.39 -13.02 -1.48
CA VAL A 206 -11.29 -14.15 -1.08
C VAL A 206 -11.40 -15.18 -2.18
#